data_4bc708a58be0786d3a24a4a0bcf82be0
#
_entry.id   4bc708a58be0786d3a24a4a0bcf82be0
#
_cell.length_a   1.000
_cell.length_b   1.000
_cell.length_c   1.000
_cell.angle_alpha   90.00
_cell.angle_beta   90.00
_cell.angle_gamma   90.00
#
_symmetry.space_group_name_H-M   'P 1'
#
loop_
_entity.id
_entity.type
_entity.pdbx_description
1 polymer ?
#
loop_
_entity_poly.entity_id
_entity_poly.type
_entity_poly.pdbx_seq_one_letter_code
_entity_poly.pdbx_strand_id
1 'polypeptide(L)'
;GSRVSPDGNFHYSVAMMSGELFEIDAVDLSVKRILSLDTNKHHRNAMHHSRVKPTWVTPSPSGKELYIAGNGSNKIFIVDVEEWKVKQTIETGEGPYNIAASSDGKYIIATLKNEGAVSVWSTDKGRQISKIKTSTNIPHGVVISPDNKYAFVSVEGVGGEAGKVDVI
;
A
#
# COMPACT_ATOMS: atom_id res chain seq x y z
N GLY A 1 3.58 -4.11 -6.21
CA GLY A 1 3.17 -2.83 -6.82
C GLY A 1 4.25 -1.77 -6.73
N SER A 2 4.09 -0.73 -7.52
CA SER A 2 5.12 0.32 -7.65
C SER A 2 4.53 1.69 -7.96
N ARG A 3 5.27 2.77 -7.63
CA ARG A 3 4.90 4.16 -7.90
C ARG A 3 6.14 5.03 -8.09
N VAL A 4 5.99 6.05 -8.91
CA VAL A 4 6.99 7.11 -9.07
C VAL A 4 6.85 8.11 -7.91
N SER A 5 7.96 8.68 -7.45
CA SER A 5 7.98 9.77 -6.47
C SER A 5 7.26 11.02 -7.01
N PRO A 6 6.71 11.90 -6.15
CA PRO A 6 6.01 13.09 -6.60
C PRO A 6 6.86 14.04 -7.45
N ASP A 7 8.17 14.07 -7.22
CA ASP A 7 9.14 14.87 -7.98
C ASP A 7 9.63 14.20 -9.29
N GLY A 8 9.24 12.92 -9.50
CA GLY A 8 9.61 12.14 -10.68
C GLY A 8 11.02 11.56 -10.67
N ASN A 9 11.82 11.78 -9.62
CA ASN A 9 13.23 11.39 -9.58
C ASN A 9 13.46 9.92 -9.23
N PHE A 10 12.52 9.30 -8.52
CA PHE A 10 12.64 7.93 -8.04
C PHE A 10 11.42 7.10 -8.37
N HIS A 11 11.65 5.81 -8.50
CA HIS A 11 10.62 4.79 -8.60
C HIS A 11 10.70 3.89 -7.36
N TYR A 12 9.61 3.81 -6.62
CA TYR A 12 9.49 2.92 -5.47
C TYR A 12 8.82 1.62 -5.88
N SER A 13 9.36 0.49 -5.45
CA SER A 13 8.81 -0.83 -5.73
C SER A 13 8.90 -1.73 -4.51
N VAL A 14 7.92 -2.62 -4.34
CA VAL A 14 7.94 -3.63 -3.29
C VAL A 14 7.98 -5.04 -3.87
N ALA A 15 8.79 -5.88 -3.27
CA ALA A 15 8.92 -7.29 -3.62
C ALA A 15 8.21 -8.16 -2.57
N MET A 16 7.08 -8.75 -2.97
CA MET A 16 6.18 -9.49 -2.10
C MET A 16 6.87 -10.65 -1.38
N MET A 17 7.71 -11.39 -2.09
CA MET A 17 8.30 -12.62 -1.58
C MET A 17 9.50 -12.36 -0.67
N SER A 18 10.35 -11.38 -1.00
CA SER A 18 11.49 -11.00 -0.16
C SER A 18 11.13 -10.06 0.98
N GLY A 19 9.99 -9.36 0.90
CA GLY A 19 9.55 -8.41 1.92
C GLY A 19 10.33 -7.10 1.90
N GLU A 20 10.82 -6.70 0.73
CA GLU A 20 11.68 -5.53 0.56
C GLU A 20 11.00 -4.40 -0.18
N LEU A 21 11.39 -3.19 0.18
CA LEU A 21 11.12 -1.95 -0.53
C LEU A 21 12.39 -1.49 -1.23
N PHE A 22 12.28 -1.08 -2.48
CA PHE A 22 13.34 -0.59 -3.34
C PHE A 22 13.10 0.86 -3.71
N GLU A 23 14.15 1.67 -3.66
CA GLU A 23 14.22 2.98 -4.33
C GLU A 23 15.12 2.84 -5.54
N ILE A 24 14.59 3.20 -6.69
CA ILE A 24 15.24 3.08 -7.99
C ILE A 24 15.29 4.46 -8.62
N ASP A 25 16.45 4.87 -9.09
CA ASP A 25 16.62 6.11 -9.83
C ASP A 25 15.81 6.06 -11.13
N ALA A 26 15.02 7.10 -11.42
CA ALA A 26 14.15 7.11 -12.59
C ALA A 26 14.88 7.40 -13.90
N VAL A 27 16.16 7.83 -13.86
CA VAL A 27 16.97 8.15 -15.05
C VAL A 27 17.87 7.00 -15.44
N ASP A 28 18.72 6.53 -14.49
CA ASP A 28 19.72 5.49 -14.78
C ASP A 28 19.23 4.08 -14.40
N LEU A 29 18.06 3.97 -13.80
CA LEU A 29 17.40 2.73 -13.35
C LEU A 29 18.21 1.93 -12.32
N SER A 30 19.20 2.55 -11.68
CA SER A 30 19.97 1.91 -10.62
C SER A 30 19.20 1.84 -9.30
N VAL A 31 19.36 0.75 -8.56
CA VAL A 31 18.83 0.63 -7.19
C VAL A 31 19.69 1.49 -6.27
N LYS A 32 19.09 2.50 -5.65
CA LYS A 32 19.78 3.41 -4.73
C LYS A 32 19.73 2.90 -3.29
N ARG A 33 18.55 2.46 -2.84
CA ARG A 33 18.36 1.99 -1.46
C ARG A 33 17.43 0.79 -1.42
N ILE A 34 17.66 -0.10 -0.43
CA ILE A 34 16.80 -1.24 -0.15
C ILE A 34 16.46 -1.22 1.35
N LEU A 35 15.18 -1.40 1.68
CA LEU A 35 14.72 -1.53 3.06
C LEU A 35 13.99 -2.86 3.24
N SER A 36 14.43 -3.68 4.19
CA SER A 36 13.68 -4.86 4.61
C SER A 36 12.53 -4.44 5.53
N LEU A 37 11.30 -4.79 5.15
CA LEU A 37 10.10 -4.57 5.96
C LEU A 37 9.88 -5.71 6.96
N ASP A 38 10.53 -6.86 6.73
CA ASP A 38 10.49 -8.01 7.63
C ASP A 38 11.66 -7.95 8.60
N THR A 39 11.38 -7.56 9.85
CA THR A 39 12.40 -7.41 10.91
C THR A 39 12.87 -8.73 11.49
N ASN A 40 12.22 -9.85 11.19
CA ASN A 40 12.60 -11.17 11.68
C ASN A 40 13.81 -11.73 10.92
N LYS A 41 15.01 -11.31 11.32
CA LYS A 41 16.29 -11.68 10.72
C LYS A 41 16.63 -13.17 10.74
N HIS A 42 15.84 -14.00 11.42
CA HIS A 42 16.14 -15.43 11.62
C HIS A 42 15.78 -16.35 10.46
N HIS A 43 15.22 -15.82 9.35
CA HIS A 43 14.74 -16.66 8.25
C HIS A 43 15.36 -16.33 6.89
N ARG A 44 16.65 -15.99 6.86
CA ARG A 44 17.40 -15.83 5.58
C ARG A 44 17.80 -17.16 4.91
N ASN A 45 17.13 -18.25 5.20
CA ASN A 45 17.30 -19.46 4.41
C ASN A 45 16.49 -19.35 3.12
N ALA A 46 17.11 -19.73 2.01
CA ALA A 46 16.63 -19.51 0.62
C ALA A 46 15.22 -20.01 0.25
N MET A 47 14.43 -20.50 1.18
CA MET A 47 13.07 -20.99 0.99
C MET A 47 12.00 -20.28 1.85
N HIS A 48 12.33 -19.24 2.58
CA HIS A 48 11.34 -18.58 3.45
C HIS A 48 10.86 -17.28 2.81
N HIS A 49 9.59 -17.29 2.44
CA HIS A 49 8.89 -16.09 1.98
C HIS A 49 8.64 -15.13 3.14
N SER A 50 8.74 -13.82 2.87
CA SER A 50 8.43 -12.79 3.86
C SER A 50 7.03 -12.97 4.45
N ARG A 51 6.91 -12.78 5.77
CA ARG A 51 5.63 -12.73 6.46
C ARG A 51 4.86 -11.44 6.18
N VAL A 52 5.56 -10.37 5.83
CA VAL A 52 4.96 -9.08 5.49
C VAL A 52 4.20 -9.15 4.17
N LYS A 53 4.77 -9.80 3.15
CA LYS A 53 4.21 -9.89 1.79
C LYS A 53 3.71 -8.54 1.29
N PRO A 54 4.59 -7.53 1.13
CA PRO A 54 4.16 -6.21 0.68
C PRO A 54 3.65 -6.29 -0.76
N THR A 55 2.46 -5.74 -1.01
CA THR A 55 1.79 -5.81 -2.32
C THR A 55 1.78 -4.49 -3.06
N TRP A 56 1.72 -3.37 -2.34
CA TRP A 56 1.63 -2.05 -2.93
C TRP A 56 2.42 -1.01 -2.14
N VAL A 57 2.95 0.00 -2.84
CA VAL A 57 3.56 1.19 -2.26
C VAL A 57 2.97 2.43 -2.90
N THR A 58 2.72 3.47 -2.11
CA THR A 58 2.25 4.78 -2.57
C THR A 58 2.99 5.86 -1.78
N PRO A 59 3.64 6.84 -2.45
CA PRO A 59 4.21 7.98 -1.76
C PRO A 59 3.12 8.94 -1.25
N SER A 60 3.40 9.59 -0.12
CA SER A 60 2.63 10.76 0.30
C SER A 60 2.75 11.88 -0.74
N PRO A 61 1.78 12.81 -0.86
CA PRO A 61 1.89 13.93 -1.81
C PRO A 61 3.11 14.82 -1.57
N SER A 62 3.58 14.89 -0.32
CA SER A 62 4.80 15.63 0.04
C SER A 62 6.10 14.91 -0.34
N GLY A 63 6.03 13.64 -0.72
CA GLY A 63 7.21 12.80 -0.97
C GLY A 63 7.99 12.38 0.27
N LYS A 64 7.57 12.80 1.48
CA LYS A 64 8.31 12.53 2.73
C LYS A 64 8.05 11.15 3.32
N GLU A 65 6.95 10.52 2.95
CA GLU A 65 6.54 9.22 3.47
C GLU A 65 6.12 8.29 2.34
N LEU A 66 6.31 6.99 2.57
CA LEU A 66 5.76 5.92 1.73
C LEU A 66 4.78 5.10 2.56
N TYR A 67 3.63 4.83 2.00
CA TYR A 67 2.61 3.95 2.56
C TYR A 67 2.65 2.61 1.86
N ILE A 68 2.82 1.51 2.61
CA ILE A 68 3.01 0.18 2.05
C ILE A 68 1.98 -0.78 2.62
N ALA A 69 1.24 -1.44 1.74
CA ALA A 69 0.30 -2.48 2.11
C ALA A 69 1.04 -3.80 2.36
N GLY A 70 1.12 -4.24 3.63
CA GLY A 70 1.69 -5.51 4.05
C GLY A 70 0.62 -6.60 4.14
N ASN A 71 0.29 -7.20 3.01
CA ASN A 71 -0.82 -8.15 2.87
C ASN A 71 -0.74 -9.33 3.84
N GLY A 72 0.45 -9.93 4.00
CA GLY A 72 0.63 -11.09 4.87
C GLY A 72 0.68 -10.74 6.37
N SER A 73 0.95 -9.48 6.70
CA SER A 73 1.05 -9.03 8.10
C SER A 73 -0.19 -8.28 8.60
N ASN A 74 -1.18 -8.01 7.73
CA ASN A 74 -2.36 -7.22 8.03
C ASN A 74 -2.04 -5.80 8.52
N LYS A 75 -0.98 -5.18 7.96
CA LYS A 75 -0.49 -3.87 8.38
C LYS A 75 -0.27 -2.94 7.20
N ILE A 76 -0.36 -1.64 7.48
CA ILE A 76 0.23 -0.60 6.65
C ILE A 76 1.54 -0.19 7.31
N PHE A 77 2.62 -0.15 6.53
CA PHE A 77 3.91 0.39 6.95
C PHE A 77 4.02 1.82 6.45
N ILE A 78 4.41 2.73 7.33
CA ILE A 78 4.75 4.11 7.00
C ILE A 78 6.28 4.21 7.07
N VAL A 79 6.91 4.47 5.94
CA VAL A 79 8.35 4.62 5.82
C VAL A 79 8.69 6.09 5.67
N ASP A 80 9.64 6.57 6.46
CA ASP A 80 10.27 7.87 6.29
C ASP A 80 11.26 7.79 5.12
N VAL A 81 11.09 8.67 4.11
CA VAL A 81 11.90 8.65 2.88
C VAL A 81 13.31 9.17 3.14
N GLU A 82 13.47 10.19 3.99
CA GLU A 82 14.79 10.76 4.30
C GLU A 82 15.63 9.79 5.11
N GLU A 83 15.08 9.29 6.21
CA GLU A 83 15.78 8.36 7.12
C GLU A 83 15.82 6.93 6.59
N TRP A 84 15.04 6.61 5.56
CA TRP A 84 14.90 5.28 4.94
C TRP A 84 14.64 4.16 5.95
N LYS A 85 13.67 4.40 6.82
CA LYS A 85 13.27 3.46 7.88
C LYS A 85 11.76 3.41 8.07
N VAL A 86 11.27 2.31 8.62
CA VAL A 86 9.88 2.22 9.07
C VAL A 86 9.70 3.16 10.27
N LYS A 87 8.88 4.18 10.08
CA LYS A 87 8.52 5.17 11.10
C LYS A 87 7.38 4.67 11.99
N GLN A 88 6.41 3.98 11.38
CA GLN A 88 5.22 3.53 12.07
C GLN A 88 4.61 2.33 11.33
N THR A 89 3.90 1.49 12.06
CA THR A 89 2.99 0.49 11.50
C THR A 89 1.57 0.73 12.01
N ILE A 90 0.59 0.46 11.16
CA ILE A 90 -0.84 0.59 11.46
C ILE A 90 -1.46 -0.78 11.26
N GLU A 91 -2.14 -1.29 12.29
CA GLU A 91 -2.95 -2.52 12.17
C GLU A 91 -4.17 -2.23 11.28
N THR A 92 -4.44 -3.12 10.33
CA THR A 92 -5.59 -3.01 9.42
C THR A 92 -6.53 -4.21 9.62
N GLY A 93 -7.53 -4.32 8.77
CA GLY A 93 -8.21 -5.58 8.57
C GLY A 93 -7.40 -6.55 7.70
N GLU A 94 -8.00 -7.67 7.32
CA GLU A 94 -7.30 -8.77 6.67
C GLU A 94 -6.95 -8.49 5.20
N GLY A 95 -5.68 -8.71 4.90
CA GLY A 95 -5.15 -8.69 3.54
C GLY A 95 -5.16 -7.32 2.87
N PRO A 96 -4.57 -6.26 3.47
CA PRO A 96 -4.39 -4.98 2.77
C PRO A 96 -3.61 -5.22 1.47
N TYR A 97 -4.17 -4.77 0.33
CA TYR A 97 -3.63 -5.13 -0.97
C TYR A 97 -3.16 -3.93 -1.78
N ASN A 98 -4.05 -3.00 -2.06
CA ASN A 98 -3.72 -1.75 -2.73
C ASN A 98 -3.93 -0.57 -1.77
N ILE A 99 -3.18 0.51 -1.96
CA ILE A 99 -3.23 1.68 -1.10
C ILE A 99 -3.11 2.95 -1.93
N ALA A 100 -3.95 3.94 -1.64
CA ALA A 100 -3.91 5.25 -2.25
C ALA A 100 -3.88 6.34 -1.17
N ALA A 101 -3.20 7.45 -1.46
CA ALA A 101 -3.21 8.65 -0.65
C ALA A 101 -4.02 9.75 -1.35
N SER A 102 -4.78 10.53 -0.58
CA SER A 102 -5.45 11.72 -1.10
C SER A 102 -4.43 12.80 -1.49
N SER A 103 -4.75 13.61 -2.50
CA SER A 103 -3.83 14.65 -3.01
C SER A 103 -3.51 15.74 -1.98
N ASP A 104 -4.40 15.94 -0.99
CA ASP A 104 -4.18 16.84 0.15
C ASP A 104 -3.43 16.18 1.33
N GLY A 105 -3.09 14.90 1.22
CA GLY A 105 -2.36 14.15 2.22
C GLY A 105 -3.12 13.78 3.50
N LYS A 106 -4.44 14.07 3.57
CA LYS A 106 -5.24 13.86 4.80
C LYS A 106 -5.75 12.44 4.97
N TYR A 107 -5.82 11.67 3.89
CA TYR A 107 -6.41 10.34 3.91
C TYR A 107 -5.52 9.31 3.21
N ILE A 108 -5.55 8.11 3.76
CA ILE A 108 -5.05 6.90 3.14
C ILE A 108 -6.24 5.95 3.00
N ILE A 109 -6.40 5.35 1.82
CA ILE A 109 -7.44 4.34 1.56
C ILE A 109 -6.74 3.05 1.18
N ALA A 110 -7.08 1.95 1.85
CA ALA A 110 -6.56 0.63 1.55
C ALA A 110 -7.68 -0.36 1.26
N THR A 111 -7.52 -1.17 0.21
CA THR A 111 -8.38 -2.31 -0.05
C THR A 111 -8.00 -3.47 0.86
N LEU A 112 -8.97 -4.10 1.50
CA LEU A 112 -8.82 -5.28 2.37
C LEU A 112 -9.32 -6.52 1.62
N LYS A 113 -8.42 -7.13 0.87
CA LYS A 113 -8.76 -8.16 -0.11
C LYS A 113 -9.42 -9.39 0.52
N ASN A 114 -9.05 -9.75 1.74
CA ASN A 114 -9.59 -10.92 2.43
C ASN A 114 -10.84 -10.62 3.26
N GLU A 115 -11.23 -9.33 3.39
CA GLU A 115 -12.46 -8.92 4.10
C GLU A 115 -13.59 -8.47 3.17
N GLY A 116 -13.31 -8.25 1.87
CA GLY A 116 -14.28 -7.63 0.98
C GLY A 116 -14.64 -6.22 1.40
N ALA A 117 -13.66 -5.42 1.79
CA ALA A 117 -13.87 -4.09 2.33
C ALA A 117 -12.77 -3.11 1.91
N VAL A 118 -13.05 -1.83 2.12
CA VAL A 118 -12.09 -0.74 2.02
C VAL A 118 -11.99 -0.06 3.38
N SER A 119 -10.78 0.22 3.83
CA SER A 119 -10.54 1.02 5.04
C SER A 119 -10.04 2.41 4.70
N VAL A 120 -10.57 3.42 5.39
CA VAL A 120 -10.18 4.83 5.27
C VAL A 120 -9.51 5.27 6.56
N TRP A 121 -8.32 5.85 6.44
CA TRP A 121 -7.51 6.31 7.56
C TRP A 121 -7.27 7.81 7.45
N SER A 122 -7.40 8.53 8.57
CA SER A 122 -6.97 9.92 8.67
C SER A 122 -5.50 9.96 9.06
N THR A 123 -4.67 10.63 8.26
CA THR A 123 -3.25 10.83 8.55
C THR A 123 -3.06 11.74 9.77
N ASP A 124 -3.85 12.82 9.88
CA ASP A 124 -3.79 13.76 11.01
C ASP A 124 -4.17 13.13 12.34
N LYS A 125 -5.18 12.23 12.32
CA LYS A 125 -5.66 11.55 13.53
C LYS A 125 -4.92 10.25 13.81
N GLY A 126 -4.12 9.76 12.86
CA GLY A 126 -3.38 8.50 12.96
C GLY A 126 -4.27 7.27 13.19
N ARG A 127 -5.53 7.31 12.75
CA ARG A 127 -6.51 6.23 13.01
C ARG A 127 -7.47 5.98 11.85
N GLN A 128 -8.02 4.79 11.83
CA GLN A 128 -9.12 4.44 10.93
C GLN A 128 -10.35 5.28 11.28
N ILE A 129 -10.96 5.86 10.26
CA ILE A 129 -12.20 6.66 10.38
C ILE A 129 -13.40 5.98 9.74
N SER A 130 -13.19 5.05 8.81
CA SER A 130 -14.27 4.29 8.17
C SER A 130 -13.78 2.94 7.67
N LYS A 131 -14.70 1.97 7.62
CA LYS A 131 -14.55 0.70 6.91
C LYS A 131 -15.85 0.45 6.13
N ILE A 132 -15.75 0.25 4.84
CA ILE A 132 -16.87 0.17 3.90
C ILE A 132 -16.79 -1.17 3.17
N LYS A 133 -17.87 -1.94 3.20
CA LYS A 133 -17.95 -3.18 2.42
C LYS A 133 -18.04 -2.88 0.93
N THR A 134 -17.36 -3.69 0.13
CA THR A 134 -17.40 -3.63 -1.33
C THR A 134 -18.55 -4.50 -1.89
N SER A 135 -18.95 -4.21 -3.12
CA SER A 135 -20.05 -4.90 -3.80
C SER A 135 -19.78 -6.39 -4.06
N THR A 136 -18.48 -6.80 -4.10
CA THR A 136 -18.04 -8.20 -4.08
C THR A 136 -16.94 -8.40 -3.04
N ASN A 137 -16.55 -9.65 -2.78
CA ASN A 137 -15.65 -9.98 -1.67
C ASN A 137 -14.16 -9.76 -1.97
N ILE A 138 -13.79 -9.35 -3.20
CA ILE A 138 -12.37 -9.26 -3.59
C ILE A 138 -12.04 -7.86 -4.14
N PRO A 139 -11.95 -6.82 -3.27
CA PRO A 139 -11.44 -5.53 -3.71
C PRO A 139 -9.95 -5.62 -4.05
N HIS A 140 -9.57 -4.98 -5.15
CA HIS A 140 -8.23 -5.06 -5.70
C HIS A 140 -7.54 -3.69 -5.73
N GLY A 141 -7.81 -2.88 -6.76
CA GLY A 141 -7.23 -1.56 -6.93
C GLY A 141 -8.05 -0.46 -6.27
N VAL A 142 -7.41 0.62 -5.86
CA VAL A 142 -8.08 1.86 -5.42
C VAL A 142 -7.35 3.08 -5.94
N VAL A 143 -8.11 4.08 -6.36
CA VAL A 143 -7.63 5.42 -6.73
C VAL A 143 -8.60 6.46 -6.18
N ILE A 144 -8.07 7.60 -5.76
CA ILE A 144 -8.85 8.73 -5.25
C ILE A 144 -8.97 9.78 -6.36
N SER A 145 -10.15 10.39 -6.50
CA SER A 145 -10.35 11.48 -7.44
C SER A 145 -9.44 12.68 -7.12
N PRO A 146 -9.01 13.47 -8.11
CA PRO A 146 -8.12 14.62 -7.87
C PRO A 146 -8.69 15.66 -6.89
N ASP A 147 -10.01 15.78 -6.80
CA ASP A 147 -10.73 16.67 -5.87
C ASP A 147 -10.95 16.05 -4.49
N ASN A 148 -10.47 14.82 -4.26
CA ASN A 148 -10.58 14.04 -3.02
C ASN A 148 -12.01 13.74 -2.55
N LYS A 149 -13.01 13.80 -3.46
CA LYS A 149 -14.41 13.55 -3.12
C LYS A 149 -14.82 12.10 -3.25
N TYR A 150 -14.16 11.35 -4.13
CA TYR A 150 -14.51 9.98 -4.44
C TYR A 150 -13.30 9.07 -4.43
N ALA A 151 -13.52 7.82 -4.05
CA ALA A 151 -12.59 6.73 -4.30
C ALA A 151 -13.23 5.72 -5.26
N PHE A 152 -12.48 5.30 -6.28
CA PHE A 152 -12.88 4.27 -7.22
C PHE A 152 -12.15 2.98 -6.88
N VAL A 153 -12.90 1.93 -6.62
CA VAL A 153 -12.37 0.63 -6.16
C VAL A 153 -12.74 -0.43 -7.19
N SER A 154 -11.74 -1.03 -7.83
CA SER A 154 -11.98 -2.20 -8.67
C SER A 154 -12.22 -3.42 -7.79
N VAL A 155 -13.32 -4.14 -8.05
CA VAL A 155 -13.67 -5.38 -7.36
C VAL A 155 -13.74 -6.52 -8.34
N GLU A 156 -13.08 -7.63 -8.02
CA GLU A 156 -13.03 -8.79 -8.88
C GLU A 156 -14.40 -9.50 -8.90
N GLY A 157 -14.79 -10.02 -10.04
CA GLY A 157 -15.90 -10.95 -10.14
C GLY A 157 -15.54 -12.32 -9.57
N VAL A 158 -16.51 -12.99 -8.98
CA VAL A 158 -16.34 -14.32 -8.37
C VAL A 158 -17.35 -15.29 -8.96
N GLY A 159 -16.91 -16.50 -9.30
CA GLY A 159 -17.81 -17.59 -9.73
C GLY A 159 -18.55 -17.31 -11.06
N GLY A 160 -17.95 -16.54 -11.96
CA GLY A 160 -18.54 -16.17 -13.24
C GLY A 160 -19.30 -14.85 -13.24
N GLU A 161 -19.40 -14.17 -12.11
CA GLU A 161 -19.91 -12.81 -12.04
C GLU A 161 -18.89 -11.82 -12.63
N ALA A 162 -19.38 -10.78 -13.29
CA ALA A 162 -18.54 -9.70 -13.81
C ALA A 162 -17.91 -8.88 -12.67
N GLY A 163 -16.66 -8.46 -12.84
CA GLY A 163 -16.04 -7.47 -11.96
C GLY A 163 -16.80 -6.13 -12.02
N LYS A 164 -16.64 -5.31 -10.98
CA LYS A 164 -17.31 -4.02 -10.80
C LYS A 164 -16.31 -2.92 -10.43
N VAL A 165 -16.76 -1.70 -10.51
CA VAL A 165 -16.07 -0.55 -9.91
C VAL A 165 -17.04 0.07 -8.91
N ASP A 166 -16.67 0.02 -7.64
CA ASP A 166 -17.39 0.71 -6.57
C ASP A 166 -16.93 2.16 -6.51
N VAL A 167 -17.87 3.08 -6.33
CA VAL A 167 -17.61 4.50 -6.09
C VAL A 167 -17.99 4.81 -4.64
N ILE A 168 -17.02 5.30 -3.88
CA ILE A 168 -17.12 5.58 -2.44
C ILE A 168 -16.85 7.04 -2.19
#